data_e4aad8e29fefc4f9cd12072533d4d4ac
#
_entry.id   e4aad8e29fefc4f9cd12072533d4d4ac
#
_cell.length_a   1.000
_cell.length_b   1.000
_cell.length_c   1.000
_cell.angle_alpha   90.00
_cell.angle_beta   90.00
_cell.angle_gamma   90.00
#
_symmetry.space_group_name_H-M   'P 1'
#
loop_
_entity.id
_entity.type
_entity.pdbx_description
1 polymer ?
#
loop_
_entity_poly.entity_id
_entity_poly.type
_entity_poly.pdbx_seq_one_letter_code
_entity_poly.pdbx_strand_id
1 'polypeptide(L)'
;MTTLEHTHNSFDLVVLGSGAGGFAAAATAARRGLKVLVVEKAERFGGTSAISGGAVWLYGTDQARDAGAKDSPEAMRTYLKQVIGDGYDPALGDAFIEHGHQALRWLEQNTELRYALRPLSPDYYPDAPGATQFGRALEMVEYDGKHLGTRFKDLQMPPPGMLLFGGMMVNRVDIQHFLSIRRSPKSLWHCLKLMAVSYTHLTLPTKRIG
;
A
#
# COMPACT_ATOMS: atom_id res chain seq x y z
N MET A 1 -43.97 7.83 15.69
CA MET A 1 -43.42 8.47 14.49
C MET A 1 -42.19 9.23 14.93
N THR A 2 -41.03 8.63 14.76
CA THR A 2 -39.74 9.26 15.13
C THR A 2 -39.32 10.13 13.93
N THR A 3 -39.40 11.44 14.10
CA THR A 3 -38.88 12.40 13.13
C THR A 3 -37.35 12.19 13.00
N LEU A 4 -36.93 11.64 11.87
CA LEU A 4 -35.53 11.64 11.49
C LEU A 4 -35.13 13.11 11.26
N GLU A 5 -34.39 13.68 12.21
CA GLU A 5 -33.70 14.93 11.97
C GLU A 5 -32.69 14.70 10.83
N HIS A 6 -33.03 15.17 9.64
CA HIS A 6 -32.11 15.23 8.52
C HIS A 6 -31.04 16.29 8.84
N THR A 7 -29.97 15.90 9.50
CA THR A 7 -28.75 16.73 9.52
C THR A 7 -28.25 16.80 8.08
N HIS A 8 -28.47 17.92 7.40
CA HIS A 8 -27.94 18.20 6.06
C HIS A 8 -26.41 18.28 6.13
N ASN A 9 -25.75 17.12 6.11
CA ASN A 9 -24.32 17.06 5.91
C ASN A 9 -24.04 17.23 4.42
N SER A 10 -23.63 18.42 4.00
CA SER A 10 -23.13 18.65 2.65
C SER A 10 -21.65 18.27 2.57
N PHE A 11 -21.25 17.65 1.47
CA PHE A 11 -19.87 17.32 1.15
C PHE A 11 -19.53 17.87 -0.23
N ASP A 12 -18.29 18.31 -0.41
CA ASP A 12 -17.79 18.80 -1.69
C ASP A 12 -17.43 17.64 -2.63
N LEU A 13 -17.05 16.49 -2.06
CA LEU A 13 -16.70 15.29 -2.80
C LEU A 13 -17.20 14.04 -2.07
N VAL A 14 -17.79 13.12 -2.83
CA VAL A 14 -18.11 11.76 -2.38
C VAL A 14 -17.25 10.77 -3.14
N VAL A 15 -16.48 9.97 -2.41
CA VAL A 15 -15.61 8.91 -2.96
C VAL A 15 -16.22 7.55 -2.68
N LEU A 16 -16.47 6.76 -3.70
CA LEU A 16 -17.01 5.41 -3.60
C LEU A 16 -15.87 4.39 -3.56
N GLY A 17 -15.76 3.69 -2.44
CA GLY A 17 -14.71 2.70 -2.18
C GLY A 17 -13.49 3.29 -1.47
N SER A 18 -12.95 2.49 -0.56
CA SER A 18 -11.83 2.85 0.32
C SER A 18 -10.52 2.11 -0.01
N GLY A 19 -10.39 1.58 -1.22
CA GLY A 19 -9.11 1.04 -1.72
C GLY A 19 -8.10 2.16 -2.00
N ALA A 20 -6.91 1.81 -2.50
CA ALA A 20 -5.81 2.76 -2.73
C ALA A 20 -6.23 3.98 -3.58
N GLY A 21 -6.95 3.76 -4.68
CA GLY A 21 -7.43 4.86 -5.54
C GLY A 21 -8.42 5.79 -4.83
N GLY A 22 -9.38 5.20 -4.09
CA GLY A 22 -10.36 5.97 -3.31
C GLY A 22 -9.69 6.82 -2.22
N PHE A 23 -8.78 6.23 -1.45
CA PHE A 23 -8.06 7.00 -0.43
C PHE A 23 -7.10 8.03 -1.02
N ALA A 24 -6.46 7.75 -2.16
CA ALA A 24 -5.63 8.74 -2.84
C ALA A 24 -6.47 9.96 -3.28
N ALA A 25 -7.64 9.72 -3.86
CA ALA A 25 -8.58 10.79 -4.23
C ALA A 25 -9.07 11.57 -3.01
N ALA A 26 -9.51 10.86 -1.96
CA ALA A 26 -10.01 11.47 -0.72
C ALA A 26 -8.93 12.32 -0.02
N ALA A 27 -7.71 11.78 0.13
CA ALA A 27 -6.60 12.49 0.75
C ALA A 27 -6.20 13.73 -0.05
N THR A 28 -6.17 13.61 -1.39
CA THR A 28 -5.85 14.74 -2.27
C THR A 28 -6.89 15.85 -2.13
N ALA A 29 -8.16 15.52 -2.15
CA ALA A 29 -9.24 16.49 -2.00
C ALA A 29 -9.24 17.14 -0.60
N ALA A 30 -9.09 16.34 0.46
CA ALA A 30 -9.05 16.85 1.83
C ALA A 30 -7.84 17.78 2.06
N ARG A 31 -6.68 17.48 1.49
CA ARG A 31 -5.49 18.35 1.55
C ARG A 31 -5.69 19.68 0.79
N ARG A 32 -6.63 19.72 -0.14
CA ARG A 32 -7.05 20.95 -0.82
C ARG A 32 -8.18 21.71 -0.11
N GLY A 33 -8.54 21.28 1.10
CA GLY A 33 -9.55 21.93 1.93
C GLY A 33 -10.99 21.51 1.66
N LEU A 34 -11.20 20.50 0.81
CA LEU A 34 -12.55 20.01 0.50
C LEU A 34 -13.09 19.12 1.63
N LYS A 35 -14.38 19.20 1.90
CA LYS A 35 -15.09 18.30 2.80
C LYS A 35 -15.44 17.02 2.05
N VAL A 36 -14.78 15.92 2.42
CA VAL A 36 -14.85 14.65 1.69
C VAL A 36 -15.61 13.60 2.49
N LEU A 37 -16.50 12.87 1.80
CA LEU A 37 -17.13 11.65 2.31
C LEU A 37 -16.57 10.45 1.54
N VAL A 38 -16.05 9.46 2.26
CA VAL A 38 -15.71 8.14 1.70
C VAL A 38 -16.80 7.16 2.07
N VAL A 39 -17.39 6.50 1.07
CA VAL A 39 -18.42 5.47 1.24
C VAL A 39 -17.83 4.11 0.86
N GLU A 40 -17.88 3.17 1.78
CA GLU A 40 -17.38 1.80 1.59
C GLU A 40 -18.54 0.80 1.63
N LYS A 41 -18.55 -0.13 0.67
CA LYS A 41 -19.57 -1.18 0.58
C LYS A 41 -19.40 -2.25 1.67
N ALA A 42 -18.14 -2.58 2.00
CA ALA A 42 -17.81 -3.57 3.01
C ALA A 42 -17.95 -2.98 4.43
N GLU A 43 -18.09 -3.85 5.42
CA GLU A 43 -18.11 -3.46 6.84
C GLU A 43 -16.79 -2.81 7.30
N ARG A 44 -15.70 -3.06 6.56
CA ARG A 44 -14.36 -2.57 6.87
C ARG A 44 -13.76 -1.83 5.68
N PHE A 45 -13.01 -0.77 5.97
CA PHE A 45 -12.35 0.02 4.96
C PHE A 45 -10.98 -0.56 4.53
N GLY A 46 -10.48 -0.11 3.40
CA GLY A 46 -9.14 -0.44 2.88
C GLY A 46 -9.13 -1.33 1.65
N GLY A 47 -10.23 -2.06 1.40
CA GLY A 47 -10.36 -2.92 0.22
C GLY A 47 -9.21 -3.93 0.10
N THR A 48 -8.91 -4.36 -1.11
CA THR A 48 -7.80 -5.27 -1.39
C THR A 48 -6.43 -4.66 -1.05
N SER A 49 -6.32 -3.33 -1.07
CA SER A 49 -5.06 -2.64 -0.74
C SER A 49 -4.61 -2.90 0.69
N ALA A 50 -5.53 -2.96 1.65
CA ALA A 50 -5.23 -3.23 3.06
C ALA A 50 -4.74 -4.67 3.32
N ILE A 51 -5.04 -5.61 2.43
CA ILE A 51 -4.63 -7.01 2.54
C ILE A 51 -3.49 -7.39 1.59
N SER A 52 -2.99 -6.43 0.83
CA SER A 52 -1.84 -6.58 -0.07
C SER A 52 -0.54 -6.17 0.60
N GLY A 53 0.59 -6.46 -0.05
CA GLY A 53 1.90 -5.93 0.39
C GLY A 53 2.08 -4.43 0.13
N GLY A 54 1.09 -3.75 -0.45
CA GLY A 54 1.12 -2.31 -0.72
C GLY A 54 2.18 -1.86 -1.74
N ALA A 55 2.80 -2.79 -2.46
CA ALA A 55 3.82 -2.45 -3.43
C ALA A 55 3.24 -1.67 -4.61
N VAL A 56 4.01 -0.72 -5.10
CA VAL A 56 3.72 0.03 -6.33
C VAL A 56 4.82 -0.21 -7.36
N TRP A 57 4.46 -0.11 -8.63
CA TRP A 57 5.39 -0.27 -9.74
C TRP A 57 5.29 0.97 -10.62
N LEU A 58 6.35 1.79 -10.63
CA LEU A 58 6.37 3.11 -11.23
C LEU A 58 7.75 3.40 -11.83
N TYR A 59 7.74 4.06 -12.98
CA TYR A 59 8.92 4.64 -13.59
C TYR A 59 9.32 5.96 -12.89
N GLY A 60 10.64 6.25 -12.84
CA GLY A 60 11.17 7.60 -12.61
C GLY A 60 10.96 8.16 -11.18
N THR A 61 10.77 7.28 -10.19
CA THR A 61 10.64 7.70 -8.79
C THR A 61 11.93 8.28 -8.23
N ASP A 62 11.84 9.13 -7.20
CA ASP A 62 13.01 9.72 -6.55
C ASP A 62 13.91 8.63 -5.96
N GLN A 63 13.32 7.62 -5.31
CA GLN A 63 14.03 6.48 -4.74
C GLN A 63 14.83 5.71 -5.80
N ALA A 64 14.28 5.54 -6.99
CA ALA A 64 14.97 4.87 -8.10
C ALA A 64 16.17 5.70 -8.60
N ARG A 65 15.99 7.01 -8.75
CA ARG A 65 17.07 7.92 -9.17
C ARG A 65 18.20 7.98 -8.15
N ASP A 66 17.86 8.11 -6.86
CA ASP A 66 18.82 8.16 -5.76
C ASP A 66 19.64 6.87 -5.64
N ALA A 67 19.03 5.73 -6.00
CA ALA A 67 19.69 4.43 -6.06
C ALA A 67 20.47 4.19 -7.36
N GLY A 68 20.50 5.14 -8.29
CA GLY A 68 21.21 5.04 -9.56
C GLY A 68 20.57 4.10 -10.57
N ALA A 69 19.26 3.86 -10.48
CA ALA A 69 18.54 3.05 -11.47
C ALA A 69 18.62 3.72 -12.85
N LYS A 70 19.01 2.92 -13.84
CA LYS A 70 19.09 3.36 -15.24
C LYS A 70 17.82 2.92 -15.96
N ASP A 71 16.91 3.83 -16.18
CA ASP A 71 15.65 3.60 -16.89
C ASP A 71 15.30 4.85 -17.71
N SER A 72 14.41 4.71 -18.69
CA SER A 72 13.94 5.82 -19.50
C SER A 72 12.44 5.73 -19.80
N PRO A 73 11.77 6.85 -20.13
CA PRO A 73 10.38 6.84 -20.56
C PRO A 73 10.16 5.94 -21.78
N GLU A 74 11.13 5.89 -22.68
CA GLU A 74 11.10 5.08 -23.90
C GLU A 74 11.18 3.59 -23.58
N ALA A 75 12.06 3.18 -22.65
CA ALA A 75 12.18 1.80 -22.19
C ALA A 75 10.88 1.36 -21.50
N MET A 76 10.32 2.22 -20.63
CA MET A 76 9.06 1.96 -19.97
C MET A 76 7.90 1.81 -20.96
N ARG A 77 7.82 2.71 -21.94
CA ARG A 77 6.79 2.66 -22.99
C ARG A 77 6.91 1.39 -23.84
N THR A 78 8.14 1.02 -24.20
CA THR A 78 8.42 -0.19 -24.97
C THR A 78 7.96 -1.43 -24.19
N TYR A 79 8.30 -1.51 -22.92
CA TYR A 79 7.88 -2.61 -22.05
C TYR A 79 6.36 -2.71 -21.94
N LEU A 80 5.67 -1.59 -21.66
CA LEU A 80 4.21 -1.56 -21.55
C LEU A 80 3.53 -2.01 -22.84
N LYS A 81 3.98 -1.52 -23.99
CA LYS A 81 3.45 -1.95 -25.29
C LYS A 81 3.62 -3.44 -25.51
N GLN A 82 4.79 -3.98 -25.22
CA GLN A 82 5.10 -5.38 -25.39
C GLN A 82 4.24 -6.28 -24.50
N VAL A 83 4.07 -5.89 -23.23
CA VAL A 83 3.40 -6.72 -22.22
C VAL A 83 1.88 -6.64 -22.34
N ILE A 84 1.34 -5.45 -22.63
CA ILE A 84 -0.11 -5.22 -22.74
C ILE A 84 -0.63 -5.66 -24.13
N GLY A 85 0.22 -5.56 -25.17
CA GLY A 85 -0.17 -5.92 -26.54
C GLY A 85 -1.29 -5.04 -27.09
N ASP A 86 -2.28 -5.64 -27.72
CA ASP A 86 -3.37 -4.94 -28.41
C ASP A 86 -4.24 -4.08 -27.48
N GLY A 87 -4.22 -4.33 -26.16
CA GLY A 87 -4.91 -3.51 -25.17
C GLY A 87 -4.17 -2.24 -24.74
N TYR A 88 -2.97 -1.98 -25.29
CA TYR A 88 -2.20 -0.80 -24.90
C TYR A 88 -2.81 0.48 -25.45
N ASP A 89 -3.23 1.36 -24.53
CA ASP A 89 -3.63 2.72 -24.85
C ASP A 89 -2.43 3.67 -24.68
N PRO A 90 -1.95 4.29 -25.76
CA PRO A 90 -0.80 5.21 -25.68
C PRO A 90 -1.04 6.41 -24.78
N ALA A 91 -2.25 6.97 -24.75
CA ALA A 91 -2.55 8.15 -23.94
C ALA A 91 -2.54 7.81 -22.45
N LEU A 92 -3.09 6.67 -22.05
CA LEU A 92 -3.03 6.19 -20.66
C LEU A 92 -1.60 5.78 -20.28
N GLY A 93 -0.87 5.11 -21.18
CA GLY A 93 0.53 4.73 -20.96
C GLY A 93 1.42 5.95 -20.75
N ASP A 94 1.31 6.95 -21.58
CA ASP A 94 2.09 8.19 -21.47
C ASP A 94 1.72 8.97 -20.20
N ALA A 95 0.44 9.09 -19.87
CA ALA A 95 0.01 9.71 -18.62
C ALA A 95 0.55 8.99 -17.38
N PHE A 96 0.57 7.65 -17.38
CA PHE A 96 1.14 6.84 -16.30
C PHE A 96 2.64 7.06 -16.15
N ILE A 97 3.39 7.09 -17.26
CA ILE A 97 4.84 7.31 -17.26
C ILE A 97 5.18 8.72 -16.76
N GLU A 98 4.45 9.73 -17.22
CA GLU A 98 4.72 11.13 -16.91
C GLU A 98 4.28 11.50 -15.48
N HIS A 99 3.11 11.05 -15.05
CA HIS A 99 2.50 11.53 -13.82
C HIS A 99 2.60 10.56 -12.63
N GLY A 100 2.88 9.27 -12.86
CA GLY A 100 2.89 8.26 -11.79
C GLY A 100 3.84 8.60 -10.65
N HIS A 101 5.09 8.94 -10.96
CA HIS A 101 6.10 9.32 -9.98
C HIS A 101 5.81 10.66 -9.29
N GLN A 102 5.15 11.60 -9.99
CA GLN A 102 4.73 12.89 -9.43
C GLN A 102 3.61 12.70 -8.41
N ALA A 103 2.64 11.83 -8.72
CA ALA A 103 1.55 11.48 -7.82
C ALA A 103 2.08 10.79 -6.53
N LEU A 104 3.04 9.86 -6.68
CA LEU A 104 3.68 9.22 -5.53
C LEU A 104 4.38 10.24 -4.65
N ARG A 105 5.22 11.10 -5.22
CA ARG A 105 5.92 12.17 -4.50
C ARG A 105 4.95 13.06 -3.75
N TRP A 106 3.86 13.47 -4.40
CA TRP A 106 2.85 14.31 -3.76
C TRP A 106 2.22 13.61 -2.56
N LEU A 107 1.88 12.31 -2.70
CA LEU A 107 1.31 11.52 -1.61
C LEU A 107 2.29 11.40 -0.44
N GLU A 108 3.57 11.12 -0.70
CA GLU A 108 4.59 11.04 0.35
C GLU A 108 4.81 12.38 1.07
N GLN A 109 4.70 13.50 0.38
CA GLN A 109 4.85 14.83 0.98
C GLN A 109 3.63 15.28 1.79
N ASN A 110 2.44 14.79 1.46
CA ASN A 110 1.19 15.27 2.01
C ASN A 110 0.44 14.27 2.90
N THR A 111 0.96 13.05 3.03
CA THR A 111 0.39 11.98 3.86
C THR A 111 1.49 11.27 4.63
N GLU A 112 1.11 10.27 5.44
CA GLU A 112 2.05 9.38 6.14
C GLU A 112 2.60 8.25 5.26
N LEU A 113 2.19 8.16 4.00
CA LEU A 113 2.73 7.17 3.06
C LEU A 113 4.22 7.39 2.84
N ARG A 114 4.98 6.30 2.90
CA ARG A 114 6.41 6.27 2.55
C ARG A 114 6.70 5.00 1.80
N TYR A 115 7.54 5.11 0.79
CA TYR A 115 7.95 3.99 -0.04
C TYR A 115 9.47 3.84 -0.07
N ALA A 116 9.92 2.61 -0.10
CA ALA A 116 11.33 2.26 -0.27
C ALA A 116 11.50 1.44 -1.55
N LEU A 117 12.59 1.68 -2.26
CA LEU A 117 12.91 0.91 -3.46
C LEU A 117 13.24 -0.53 -3.09
N ARG A 118 12.71 -1.50 -3.84
CA ARG A 118 13.14 -2.89 -3.74
C ARG A 118 14.53 -3.07 -4.32
N PRO A 119 15.47 -3.63 -3.58
CA PRO A 119 16.87 -3.75 -4.03
C PRO A 119 17.04 -4.62 -5.25
N LEU A 120 16.24 -5.68 -5.36
CA LEU A 120 16.22 -6.59 -6.51
C LEU A 120 14.77 -6.93 -6.80
N SER A 121 14.26 -6.44 -7.90
CA SER A 121 12.88 -6.71 -8.32
C SER A 121 12.79 -6.55 -9.84
N PRO A 122 13.15 -7.58 -10.58
CA PRO A 122 12.97 -7.62 -12.02
C PRO A 122 11.51 -7.41 -12.40
N ASP A 123 11.27 -6.83 -13.54
CA ASP A 123 9.94 -6.79 -14.13
C ASP A 123 9.41 -8.23 -14.37
N TYR A 124 8.09 -8.41 -14.39
CA TYR A 124 7.47 -9.74 -14.50
C TYR A 124 7.86 -10.50 -15.78
N TYR A 125 8.20 -9.78 -16.82
CA TYR A 125 8.70 -10.32 -18.09
C TYR A 125 10.12 -9.79 -18.32
N PRO A 126 11.13 -10.35 -17.62
CA PRO A 126 12.46 -9.77 -17.59
C PRO A 126 13.19 -9.81 -18.93
N ASP A 127 12.76 -10.69 -19.86
CA ASP A 127 13.30 -10.81 -21.20
C ASP A 127 12.58 -9.93 -22.23
N ALA A 128 11.53 -9.22 -21.83
CA ALA A 128 10.80 -8.34 -22.73
C ALA A 128 11.61 -7.06 -23.04
N PRO A 129 11.53 -6.53 -24.27
CA PRO A 129 12.14 -5.25 -24.61
C PRO A 129 11.71 -4.14 -23.64
N GLY A 130 12.68 -3.39 -23.14
CA GLY A 130 12.44 -2.32 -22.18
C GLY A 130 12.23 -2.77 -20.73
N ALA A 131 12.38 -4.06 -20.43
CA ALA A 131 12.36 -4.57 -19.06
C ALA A 131 13.58 -4.09 -18.27
N THR A 132 13.40 -3.96 -16.95
CA THR A 132 14.49 -3.65 -16.01
C THR A 132 14.61 -4.74 -14.94
N GLN A 133 15.82 -4.87 -14.39
CA GLN A 133 16.08 -5.75 -13.25
C GLN A 133 15.81 -5.05 -11.92
N PHE A 134 15.64 -3.71 -11.95
CA PHE A 134 15.65 -2.89 -10.76
C PHE A 134 15.18 -1.47 -11.10
N GLY A 135 14.52 -0.81 -10.14
CA GLY A 135 14.21 0.63 -10.24
C GLY A 135 12.72 0.96 -10.36
N ARG A 136 11.86 0.00 -10.71
CA ARG A 136 10.42 0.28 -10.88
C ARG A 136 9.55 -0.15 -9.70
N ALA A 137 9.96 -1.18 -8.95
CA ALA A 137 9.18 -1.70 -7.86
C ALA A 137 9.58 -1.06 -6.53
N LEU A 138 8.59 -0.51 -5.82
CA LEU A 138 8.76 0.02 -4.48
C LEU A 138 7.84 -0.74 -3.52
N GLU A 139 8.29 -0.91 -2.29
CA GLU A 139 7.50 -1.48 -1.21
C GLU A 139 7.17 -0.41 -0.17
N MET A 140 6.00 -0.50 0.41
CA MET A 140 5.56 0.44 1.43
C MET A 140 6.40 0.26 2.70
N VAL A 141 6.86 1.38 3.27
CA VAL A 141 7.47 1.40 4.60
C VAL A 141 6.38 1.15 5.64
N GLU A 142 6.68 0.33 6.62
CA GLU A 142 5.73 -0.03 7.67
C GLU A 142 5.21 1.21 8.40
N TYR A 143 3.91 1.24 8.60
CA TYR A 143 3.22 2.26 9.38
C TYR A 143 2.77 1.67 10.72
N ASP A 144 3.01 2.39 11.82
CA ASP A 144 2.53 1.95 13.13
C ASP A 144 1.01 2.12 13.24
N GLY A 145 0.29 1.00 13.13
CA GLY A 145 -1.16 0.95 13.19
C GLY A 145 -1.78 1.52 14.48
N LYS A 146 -0.99 1.71 15.55
CA LYS A 146 -1.46 2.37 16.78
C LYS A 146 -1.96 3.79 16.54
N HIS A 147 -1.43 4.48 15.53
CA HIS A 147 -1.85 5.83 15.16
C HIS A 147 -3.29 5.88 14.63
N LEU A 148 -3.85 4.74 14.19
CA LEU A 148 -5.25 4.64 13.81
C LEU A 148 -6.20 4.60 15.02
N GLY A 149 -5.67 4.34 16.22
CA GLY A 149 -6.44 4.25 17.45
C GLY A 149 -7.61 3.28 17.33
N THR A 150 -8.81 3.72 17.69
CA THR A 150 -10.03 2.91 17.62
C THR A 150 -10.42 2.51 16.19
N ARG A 151 -9.96 3.24 15.17
CA ARG A 151 -10.24 2.94 13.76
C ARG A 151 -9.48 1.73 13.23
N PHE A 152 -8.45 1.27 13.92
CA PHE A 152 -7.70 0.08 13.52
C PHE A 152 -8.60 -1.16 13.36
N LYS A 153 -9.60 -1.32 14.21
CA LYS A 153 -10.58 -2.43 14.12
C LYS A 153 -11.46 -2.39 12.88
N ASP A 154 -11.61 -1.19 12.28
CA ASP A 154 -12.43 -0.95 11.10
C ASP A 154 -11.63 -1.17 9.80
N LEU A 155 -10.32 -1.46 9.91
CA LEU A 155 -9.46 -1.79 8.76
C LEU A 155 -9.74 -3.22 8.29
N GLN A 156 -9.77 -3.41 6.96
CA GLN A 156 -9.92 -4.73 6.36
C GLN A 156 -8.79 -5.66 6.81
N MET A 157 -9.17 -6.80 7.37
CA MET A 157 -8.22 -7.81 7.83
C MET A 157 -7.84 -8.77 6.69
N PRO A 158 -6.59 -9.23 6.63
CA PRO A 158 -6.18 -10.23 5.66
C PRO A 158 -6.90 -11.57 5.90
N PRO A 159 -7.09 -12.39 4.85
CA PRO A 159 -7.62 -13.73 4.99
C PRO A 159 -6.79 -14.57 5.98
N PRO A 160 -7.40 -15.48 6.75
CA PRO A 160 -6.69 -16.28 7.74
C PRO A 160 -5.47 -17.03 7.20
N GLY A 161 -5.51 -17.49 5.95
CA GLY A 161 -4.40 -18.21 5.29
C GLY A 161 -3.17 -17.35 4.98
N MET A 162 -3.26 -16.01 5.11
CA MET A 162 -2.14 -15.08 4.94
C MET A 162 -1.53 -14.65 6.29
N LEU A 163 -2.01 -15.19 7.39
CA LEU A 163 -1.55 -14.85 8.73
C LEU A 163 -0.72 -16.00 9.31
N LEU A 164 0.45 -15.68 9.84
CA LEU A 164 1.22 -16.64 10.65
C LEU A 164 0.64 -16.73 12.08
N PHE A 165 0.65 -17.92 12.63
CA PHE A 165 0.18 -18.22 14.01
C PHE A 165 -1.21 -17.67 14.33
N GLY A 166 -2.08 -17.59 13.30
CA GLY A 166 -3.49 -17.22 13.47
C GLY A 166 -3.79 -15.73 13.61
N GLY A 167 -2.81 -14.83 13.44
CA GLY A 167 -3.09 -13.39 13.58
C GLY A 167 -1.98 -12.43 13.18
N MET A 168 -0.81 -12.92 12.81
CA MET A 168 0.34 -12.07 12.54
C MET A 168 0.59 -11.92 11.03
N MET A 169 0.46 -10.71 10.50
CA MET A 169 1.03 -10.37 9.20
C MET A 169 2.55 -10.23 9.32
N VAL A 170 3.24 -10.75 8.34
CA VAL A 170 4.70 -10.67 8.26
C VAL A 170 5.11 -10.10 6.91
N ASN A 171 6.15 -9.30 6.93
CA ASN A 171 6.77 -8.79 5.72
C ASN A 171 7.90 -9.71 5.22
N ARG A 172 8.53 -9.35 4.12
CA ARG A 172 9.63 -10.12 3.52
C ARG A 172 10.84 -10.23 4.44
N VAL A 173 11.15 -9.18 5.21
CA VAL A 173 12.27 -9.17 6.16
C VAL A 173 12.00 -10.12 7.32
N ASP A 174 10.78 -10.12 7.83
CA ASP A 174 10.35 -11.05 8.88
C ASP A 174 10.47 -12.50 8.42
N ILE A 175 10.04 -12.80 7.19
CA ILE A 175 10.17 -14.14 6.61
C ILE A 175 11.64 -14.57 6.56
N GLN A 176 12.56 -13.69 6.17
CA GLN A 176 13.99 -13.99 6.15
C GLN A 176 14.53 -14.30 7.56
N HIS A 177 14.07 -13.56 8.58
CA HIS A 177 14.42 -13.85 9.95
C HIS A 177 13.83 -15.18 10.44
N PHE A 178 12.59 -15.51 10.09
CA PHE A 178 12.02 -16.83 10.39
C PHE A 178 12.81 -17.97 9.76
N LEU A 179 13.20 -17.84 8.50
CA LEU A 179 14.02 -18.86 7.82
C LEU A 179 15.43 -18.99 8.41
N SER A 180 15.95 -17.94 9.03
CA SER A 180 17.29 -17.87 9.59
C SER A 180 17.33 -18.04 11.13
N ILE A 181 16.20 -18.38 11.76
CA ILE A 181 16.06 -18.39 13.22
C ILE A 181 17.07 -19.32 13.92
N ARG A 182 17.41 -20.44 13.29
CA ARG A 182 18.38 -21.42 13.82
C ARG A 182 19.83 -21.05 13.55
N ARG A 183 20.09 -20.06 12.70
CA ARG A 183 21.45 -19.72 12.23
C ARG A 183 21.94 -18.37 12.75
N SER A 184 21.05 -17.54 13.30
CA SER A 184 21.38 -16.18 13.70
C SER A 184 20.68 -15.80 15.02
N PRO A 185 21.43 -15.48 16.08
CA PRO A 185 20.85 -14.95 17.32
C PRO A 185 20.02 -13.69 17.11
N LYS A 186 20.42 -12.85 16.15
CA LYS A 186 19.66 -11.65 15.76
C LYS A 186 18.30 -12.01 15.19
N SER A 187 18.24 -13.07 14.36
CA SER A 187 16.99 -13.55 13.79
C SER A 187 16.08 -14.16 14.85
N LEU A 188 16.64 -14.91 15.77
CA LEU A 188 15.90 -15.44 16.92
C LEU A 188 15.28 -14.31 17.75
N TRP A 189 16.07 -13.30 18.09
CA TRP A 189 15.57 -12.13 18.84
C TRP A 189 14.47 -11.37 18.11
N HIS A 190 14.64 -11.15 16.79
CA HIS A 190 13.62 -10.53 15.95
C HIS A 190 12.31 -11.30 15.98
N CYS A 191 12.35 -12.61 15.79
CA CYS A 191 11.16 -13.45 15.82
C CYS A 191 10.48 -13.48 17.19
N LEU A 192 11.26 -13.53 18.28
CA LEU A 192 10.72 -13.45 19.64
C LEU A 192 10.01 -12.12 19.90
N LYS A 193 10.59 -11.01 19.43
CA LYS A 193 9.96 -9.68 19.52
C LYS A 193 8.63 -9.63 18.75
N LEU A 194 8.59 -10.15 17.53
CA LEU A 194 7.36 -10.21 16.72
C LEU A 194 6.27 -11.04 17.40
N MET A 195 6.63 -12.21 17.92
CA MET A 195 5.68 -13.06 18.65
C MET A 195 5.14 -12.39 19.91
N ALA A 196 5.99 -11.69 20.68
CA ALA A 196 5.56 -10.96 21.86
C ALA A 196 4.59 -9.85 21.53
N VAL A 197 4.85 -9.07 20.46
CA VAL A 197 3.96 -8.00 19.98
C VAL A 197 2.62 -8.59 19.52
N SER A 198 2.63 -9.65 18.71
CA SER A 198 1.42 -10.32 18.26
C SER A 198 0.60 -10.87 19.42
N TYR A 199 1.23 -11.49 20.40
CA TYR A 199 0.56 -12.03 21.60
C TYR A 199 -0.13 -10.91 22.40
N THR A 200 0.51 -9.77 22.59
CA THR A 200 -0.07 -8.63 23.33
C THR A 200 -1.28 -8.02 22.60
N HIS A 201 -1.30 -8.07 21.27
CA HIS A 201 -2.45 -7.58 20.49
C HIS A 201 -3.62 -8.59 20.42
N LEU A 202 -3.34 -9.89 20.49
CA LEU A 202 -4.38 -10.94 20.53
C LEU A 202 -5.00 -11.09 21.91
N THR A 203 -4.30 -10.72 22.97
CA THR A 203 -4.74 -10.90 24.37
C THR A 203 -5.33 -9.65 25.01
N LEU A 204 -5.41 -8.52 24.31
CA LEU A 204 -6.18 -7.39 24.81
C LEU A 204 -7.66 -7.76 24.77
N PRO A 205 -8.31 -7.99 25.95
CA PRO A 205 -9.71 -8.29 25.97
C PRO A 205 -10.45 -7.08 25.41
N THR A 206 -11.25 -7.32 24.39
CA THR A 206 -12.34 -6.41 24.06
C THR A 206 -13.26 -6.37 25.27
N LYS A 207 -12.99 -5.50 26.23
CA LYS A 207 -13.99 -5.15 27.24
C LYS A 207 -15.19 -4.61 26.47
N ARG A 208 -16.19 -5.45 26.33
CA ARG A 208 -17.55 -4.99 26.13
C ARG A 208 -17.88 -4.15 27.34
N ILE A 209 -17.91 -2.86 27.15
CA ILE A 209 -18.62 -1.98 28.06
C ILE A 209 -20.06 -2.03 27.56
N GLY A 210 -20.93 -2.58 28.40
CA GLY A 210 -22.36 -2.61 28.21
C GLY A 210 -22.99 -1.22 28.20
#